data_30fafd0692f20842d3c931a4c4b01813
#
_entry.id   30fafd0692f20842d3c931a4c4b01813
#
_cell.length_a   1.000
_cell.length_b   1.000
_cell.length_c   1.000
_cell.angle_alpha   90.00
_cell.angle_beta   90.00
_cell.angle_gamma   90.00
#
_symmetry.space_group_name_H-M   'P 1'
#
loop_
_entity.id
_entity.type
_entity.pdbx_description
1 polymer ?
#
loop_
_entity_poly.entity_id
_entity_poly.type
_entity_poly.pdbx_seq_one_letter_code
_entity_poly.pdbx_strand_id
1 'polypeptide(L)'
;YNFCTNYLAGDMSPKKYWKFKEPYEGIHKLDKRIEKNLELVEKFVQLGVPRKHIIISGHSCGGLLTLMLLAAHPDKVGGGISYMQACYGKLSKKYKVKKVGPEEALAKFAKKYPGGAELRQRQINNIKKSSNVPVLAFTHPKDQYEGLLSDWLEEVPGVKRIIISEDFKINKKTCVMKGKDWEENISKQKSPGHKMNQADCFQFYNPLK
;
A
#
# COMPACT_ATOMS: atom_id res chain seq x y z
N TYR A 1 -8.08 -14.91 13.45
CA TYR A 1 -9.20 -14.73 12.51
C TYR A 1 -8.76 -13.74 11.44
N ASN A 2 -8.96 -14.09 10.17
CA ASN A 2 -8.71 -13.20 9.02
C ASN A 2 -10.07 -12.74 8.47
N PHE A 3 -10.28 -11.42 8.44
CA PHE A 3 -11.45 -10.82 7.83
C PHE A 3 -11.04 -10.02 6.60
N CYS A 4 -11.77 -10.19 5.51
CA CYS A 4 -11.56 -9.45 4.28
C CYS A 4 -12.68 -8.44 4.08
N THR A 5 -12.34 -7.16 3.94
CA THR A 5 -13.30 -6.07 3.71
C THR A 5 -13.44 -5.73 2.23
N ASN A 6 -13.27 -6.71 1.32
CA ASN A 6 -13.33 -6.49 -0.13
C ASN A 6 -14.68 -5.96 -0.64
N TYR A 7 -15.77 -6.22 0.05
CA TYR A 7 -17.10 -5.77 -0.35
C TYR A 7 -17.26 -4.25 -0.36
N LEU A 8 -16.39 -3.52 0.36
CA LEU A 8 -16.40 -2.06 0.35
C LEU A 8 -15.87 -1.45 -0.96
N ALA A 9 -15.43 -2.26 -1.91
CA ALA A 9 -14.89 -1.77 -3.16
C ALA A 9 -15.96 -1.34 -4.18
N GLY A 10 -17.19 -1.87 -4.07
CA GLY A 10 -18.27 -1.67 -5.05
C GLY A 10 -18.90 -0.28 -5.03
N ASP A 11 -19.08 0.31 -3.85
CA ASP A 11 -20.00 1.44 -3.65
C ASP A 11 -19.38 2.82 -3.81
N MET A 12 -18.12 2.94 -4.20
CA MET A 12 -17.43 4.15 -3.80
C MET A 12 -16.57 4.81 -4.84
N SER A 13 -16.64 4.51 -6.13
CA SER A 13 -15.75 5.29 -6.95
C SER A 13 -16.03 5.40 -8.43
N PRO A 14 -15.75 6.56 -9.00
CA PRO A 14 -15.41 6.63 -10.41
C PRO A 14 -14.18 5.71 -10.65
N LYS A 15 -14.22 4.89 -11.69
CA LYS A 15 -13.17 3.90 -12.05
C LYS A 15 -11.73 4.48 -12.14
N LYS A 16 -11.55 5.80 -12.02
CA LYS A 16 -10.28 6.51 -12.20
C LYS A 16 -10.13 7.70 -11.26
N TYR A 17 -10.37 7.50 -9.97
CA TYR A 17 -10.36 8.52 -8.92
C TYR A 17 -9.06 9.33 -8.75
N TRP A 18 -7.98 8.97 -9.41
CA TRP A 18 -6.70 9.68 -9.39
C TRP A 18 -6.44 10.49 -10.67
N LYS A 19 -7.38 10.52 -11.62
CA LYS A 19 -7.24 11.25 -12.88
C LYS A 19 -7.96 12.60 -12.83
N PHE A 20 -7.82 13.31 -11.75
CA PHE A 20 -8.38 14.65 -11.62
C PHE A 20 -7.46 15.69 -12.25
N LYS A 21 -8.07 16.65 -12.92
CA LYS A 21 -7.39 17.88 -13.33
C LYS A 21 -7.47 18.91 -12.22
N GLU A 22 -8.66 19.09 -11.64
CA GLU A 22 -8.89 20.02 -10.55
C GLU A 22 -8.57 19.41 -9.19
N PRO A 23 -8.25 20.22 -8.17
CA PRO A 23 -8.11 19.76 -6.78
C PRO A 23 -9.34 18.98 -6.33
N TYR A 24 -9.14 17.93 -5.56
CA TYR A 24 -10.23 17.14 -5.00
C TYR A 24 -10.58 17.63 -3.60
N GLU A 25 -11.74 18.23 -3.45
CA GLU A 25 -12.21 18.84 -2.20
C GLU A 25 -13.12 17.93 -1.34
N GLY A 26 -13.61 16.84 -1.91
CA GLY A 26 -14.53 15.93 -1.23
C GLY A 26 -13.81 14.90 -0.33
N ILE A 27 -14.61 14.17 0.45
CA ILE A 27 -14.12 13.02 1.22
C ILE A 27 -13.70 11.92 0.25
N HIS A 28 -12.41 11.60 0.27
CA HIS A 28 -11.87 10.59 -0.63
C HIS A 28 -12.32 9.19 -0.19
N LYS A 29 -12.43 8.27 -1.15
CA LYS A 29 -12.86 6.89 -0.89
C LYS A 29 -11.99 6.14 0.13
N LEU A 30 -10.69 6.49 0.23
CA LEU A 30 -9.83 5.88 1.23
C LEU A 30 -10.18 6.35 2.64
N ASP A 31 -10.59 7.60 2.80
CA ASP A 31 -11.03 8.15 4.10
C ASP A 31 -12.29 7.42 4.58
N LYS A 32 -13.29 7.25 3.68
CA LYS A 32 -14.49 6.46 3.99
C LYS A 32 -14.17 4.99 4.36
N ARG A 33 -13.15 4.41 3.73
CA ARG A 33 -12.70 3.05 4.07
C ARG A 33 -11.99 3.00 5.42
N ILE A 34 -11.25 4.05 5.80
CA ILE A 34 -10.66 4.18 7.13
C ILE A 34 -11.76 4.13 8.18
N GLU A 35 -12.81 4.94 8.03
CA GLU A 35 -13.96 4.95 8.94
C GLU A 35 -14.56 3.55 9.09
N LYS A 36 -14.82 2.85 7.98
CA LYS A 36 -15.38 1.49 8.02
C LYS A 36 -14.45 0.44 8.65
N ASN A 37 -13.14 0.57 8.47
CA ASN A 37 -12.20 -0.31 9.16
C ASN A 37 -12.15 -0.01 10.66
N LEU A 38 -12.24 1.25 11.07
CA LEU A 38 -12.33 1.62 12.48
C LEU A 38 -13.60 1.09 13.13
N GLU A 39 -14.76 1.18 12.47
CA GLU A 39 -16.00 0.56 12.93
C GLU A 39 -15.84 -0.95 13.17
N LEU A 40 -15.10 -1.65 12.26
CA LEU A 40 -14.82 -3.08 12.41
C LEU A 40 -13.87 -3.34 13.57
N VAL A 41 -12.84 -2.53 13.74
CA VAL A 41 -11.92 -2.60 14.89
C VAL A 41 -12.69 -2.47 16.20
N GLU A 42 -13.60 -1.48 16.31
CA GLU A 42 -14.41 -1.30 17.52
C GLU A 42 -15.28 -2.53 17.83
N LYS A 43 -15.86 -3.18 16.81
CA LYS A 43 -16.58 -4.45 17.02
C LYS A 43 -15.72 -5.54 17.64
N PHE A 44 -14.45 -5.70 17.19
CA PHE A 44 -13.54 -6.66 17.80
C PHE A 44 -13.18 -6.29 19.22
N VAL A 45 -12.97 -5.00 19.49
CA VAL A 45 -12.71 -4.51 20.86
C VAL A 45 -13.90 -4.81 21.79
N GLN A 46 -15.14 -4.60 21.32
CA GLN A 46 -16.36 -4.94 22.06
C GLN A 46 -16.49 -6.45 22.33
N LEU A 47 -15.93 -7.29 21.47
CA LEU A 47 -15.83 -8.73 21.66
C LEU A 47 -14.67 -9.16 22.58
N GLY A 48 -13.97 -8.20 23.19
CA GLY A 48 -12.87 -8.46 24.14
C GLY A 48 -11.48 -8.61 23.52
N VAL A 49 -11.32 -8.30 22.23
CA VAL A 49 -9.98 -8.35 21.59
C VAL A 49 -9.20 -7.07 21.94
N PRO A 50 -8.06 -7.16 22.62
CA PRO A 50 -7.25 -5.98 22.91
C PRO A 50 -6.74 -5.32 21.63
N ARG A 51 -6.78 -3.97 21.56
CA ARG A 51 -6.35 -3.21 20.38
C ARG A 51 -4.94 -3.57 19.90
N LYS A 52 -4.01 -3.79 20.83
CA LYS A 52 -2.63 -4.20 20.53
C LYS A 52 -2.51 -5.55 19.78
N HIS A 53 -3.54 -6.37 19.80
CA HIS A 53 -3.60 -7.65 19.09
C HIS A 53 -4.33 -7.56 17.75
N ILE A 54 -4.83 -6.38 17.38
CA ILE A 54 -5.48 -6.15 16.09
C ILE A 54 -4.43 -5.59 15.13
N ILE A 55 -4.16 -6.32 14.06
CA ILE A 55 -3.24 -5.92 13.00
C ILE A 55 -4.02 -5.64 11.71
N ILE A 56 -3.84 -4.47 11.14
CA ILE A 56 -4.43 -4.11 9.85
C ILE A 56 -3.45 -4.48 8.75
N SER A 57 -3.93 -5.13 7.71
CA SER A 57 -3.09 -5.42 6.55
C SER A 57 -3.79 -5.06 5.24
N GLY A 58 -2.99 -4.67 4.25
CA GLY A 58 -3.53 -4.33 2.94
C GLY A 58 -2.52 -4.44 1.81
N HIS A 59 -3.04 -4.72 0.62
CA HIS A 59 -2.27 -4.78 -0.63
C HIS A 59 -2.71 -3.68 -1.58
N SER A 60 -1.79 -3.10 -2.34
CA SER A 60 -2.06 -2.07 -3.34
C SER A 60 -2.73 -0.84 -2.70
N CYS A 61 -3.92 -0.43 -3.14
CA CYS A 61 -4.69 0.63 -2.47
C CYS A 61 -4.98 0.33 -0.99
N GLY A 62 -5.13 -0.95 -0.62
CA GLY A 62 -5.26 -1.37 0.78
C GLY A 62 -3.99 -1.13 1.57
N GLY A 63 -2.81 -1.29 0.96
CA GLY A 63 -1.53 -0.97 1.58
C GLY A 63 -1.39 0.51 1.90
N LEU A 64 -1.75 1.39 0.96
CA LEU A 64 -1.78 2.83 1.22
C LEU A 64 -2.80 3.18 2.31
N LEU A 65 -3.98 2.55 2.29
CA LEU A 65 -5.01 2.73 3.33
C LEU A 65 -4.48 2.32 4.71
N THR A 66 -3.74 1.22 4.82
CA THR A 66 -3.11 0.79 6.09
C THR A 66 -2.20 1.86 6.65
N LEU A 67 -1.35 2.45 5.82
CA LEU A 67 -0.47 3.56 6.21
C LEU A 67 -1.26 4.80 6.64
N MET A 68 -2.28 5.19 5.89
CA MET A 68 -3.14 6.34 6.21
C MET A 68 -3.90 6.13 7.53
N LEU A 69 -4.47 4.93 7.75
CA LEU A 69 -5.20 4.61 8.96
C LEU A 69 -4.31 4.73 10.19
N LEU A 70 -3.12 4.11 10.15
CA LEU A 70 -2.19 4.12 11.27
C LEU A 70 -1.54 5.50 11.50
N ALA A 71 -1.36 6.28 10.44
CA ALA A 71 -0.89 7.66 10.58
C ALA A 71 -1.91 8.56 11.28
N ALA A 72 -3.21 8.37 10.98
CA ALA A 72 -4.29 9.15 11.59
C ALA A 72 -4.74 8.61 12.96
N HIS A 73 -4.59 7.30 13.19
CA HIS A 73 -5.13 6.59 14.35
C HIS A 73 -4.17 5.54 14.89
N PRO A 74 -2.94 5.92 15.32
CA PRO A 74 -1.87 4.97 15.69
C PRO A 74 -2.21 4.11 16.92
N ASP A 75 -3.09 4.57 17.79
CA ASP A 75 -3.51 3.93 19.05
C ASP A 75 -4.74 3.03 18.91
N LYS A 76 -5.38 3.02 17.74
CA LYS A 76 -6.59 2.22 17.51
C LYS A 76 -6.33 0.74 17.27
N VAL A 77 -5.13 0.39 16.87
CA VAL A 77 -4.71 -1.00 16.57
C VAL A 77 -3.25 -1.23 16.98
N GLY A 78 -2.81 -2.48 17.04
CA GLY A 78 -1.45 -2.85 17.43
C GLY A 78 -0.38 -2.58 16.37
N GLY A 79 -0.78 -2.37 15.12
CA GLY A 79 0.14 -2.09 14.02
C GLY A 79 -0.43 -2.50 12.67
N GLY A 80 0.40 -2.43 11.62
CA GLY A 80 -0.02 -2.72 10.27
C GLY A 80 1.01 -3.40 9.39
N ILE A 81 0.51 -4.00 8.32
CA ILE A 81 1.33 -4.57 7.25
C ILE A 81 0.84 -4.02 5.91
N SER A 82 1.72 -3.30 5.22
CA SER A 82 1.43 -2.71 3.92
C SER A 82 2.20 -3.46 2.83
N TYR A 83 1.48 -3.95 1.82
CA TYR A 83 2.08 -4.64 0.69
C TYR A 83 1.91 -3.83 -0.58
N MET A 84 3.03 -3.47 -1.25
CA MET A 84 3.04 -2.81 -2.55
C MET A 84 2.03 -1.67 -2.62
N GLN A 85 2.10 -0.76 -1.66
CA GLN A 85 1.16 0.36 -1.53
C GLN A 85 1.11 1.18 -2.82
N ALA A 86 -0.03 1.19 -3.47
CA ALA A 86 -0.20 1.87 -4.75
C ALA A 86 -1.66 2.15 -5.03
N CYS A 87 -2.03 3.40 -5.20
CA CYS A 87 -3.42 3.76 -5.46
C CYS A 87 -3.61 4.72 -6.65
N TYR A 88 -2.53 5.15 -7.29
CA TYR A 88 -2.53 6.18 -8.34
C TYR A 88 -2.27 5.63 -9.75
N GLY A 89 -2.60 4.36 -9.96
CA GLY A 89 -2.38 3.67 -11.22
C GLY A 89 -0.92 3.28 -11.41
N LYS A 90 -0.57 2.84 -12.61
CA LYS A 90 0.77 2.33 -12.94
C LYS A 90 1.77 3.46 -13.18
N LEU A 91 2.06 4.27 -12.15
CA LEU A 91 2.93 5.43 -12.27
C LEU A 91 4.33 5.03 -12.74
N SER A 92 4.95 4.05 -12.08
CA SER A 92 6.31 3.61 -12.39
C SER A 92 6.46 3.17 -13.84
N LYS A 93 5.55 2.33 -14.35
CA LYS A 93 5.56 1.88 -15.75
C LYS A 93 5.23 3.01 -16.71
N LYS A 94 4.14 3.75 -16.44
CA LYS A 94 3.57 4.72 -17.37
C LYS A 94 4.51 5.90 -17.62
N TYR A 95 5.16 6.38 -16.57
CA TYR A 95 6.06 7.52 -16.63
C TYR A 95 7.53 7.12 -16.69
N LYS A 96 7.81 5.81 -16.89
CA LYS A 96 9.15 5.26 -17.11
C LYS A 96 10.15 5.64 -16.00
N VAL A 97 9.72 5.56 -14.73
CA VAL A 97 10.52 5.98 -13.56
C VAL A 97 11.95 5.45 -13.59
N LYS A 98 12.17 4.18 -13.94
CA LYS A 98 13.50 3.59 -14.06
C LYS A 98 14.40 4.32 -15.07
N LYS A 99 13.80 4.96 -16.11
CA LYS A 99 14.56 5.64 -17.17
C LYS A 99 14.78 7.11 -16.85
N VAL A 100 13.75 7.79 -16.36
CA VAL A 100 13.78 9.26 -16.20
C VAL A 100 13.97 9.71 -14.77
N GLY A 101 13.91 8.80 -13.81
CA GLY A 101 13.96 9.09 -12.39
C GLY A 101 12.58 9.43 -11.78
N PRO A 102 12.49 9.37 -10.43
CA PRO A 102 11.26 9.65 -9.69
C PRO A 102 10.70 11.06 -9.91
N GLU A 103 11.55 12.07 -9.83
CA GLU A 103 11.16 13.49 -9.92
C GLU A 103 10.52 13.83 -11.27
N GLU A 104 11.19 13.50 -12.37
CA GLU A 104 10.67 13.77 -13.71
C GLU A 104 9.39 12.97 -13.99
N ALA A 105 9.30 11.74 -13.50
CA ALA A 105 8.11 10.92 -13.65
C ALA A 105 6.91 11.53 -12.91
N LEU A 106 7.10 12.02 -11.68
CA LEU A 106 6.07 12.69 -10.91
C LEU A 106 5.68 14.04 -11.52
N ALA A 107 6.64 14.81 -12.05
CA ALA A 107 6.35 16.04 -12.78
C ALA A 107 5.47 15.79 -14.00
N LYS A 108 5.75 14.74 -14.78
CA LYS A 108 4.90 14.32 -15.92
C LYS A 108 3.50 13.89 -15.48
N PHE A 109 3.40 13.22 -14.33
CA PHE A 109 2.11 12.86 -13.74
C PHE A 109 1.32 14.10 -13.32
N ALA A 110 1.97 15.03 -12.61
CA ALA A 110 1.37 16.27 -12.15
C ALA A 110 0.90 17.15 -13.32
N LYS A 111 1.72 17.29 -14.39
CA LYS A 111 1.32 18.03 -15.59
C LYS A 111 0.04 17.44 -16.22
N LYS A 112 -0.14 16.13 -16.19
CA LYS A 112 -1.30 15.47 -16.80
C LYS A 112 -2.53 15.42 -15.91
N TYR A 113 -2.34 15.24 -14.61
CA TYR A 113 -3.40 15.07 -13.61
C TYR A 113 -3.02 15.83 -12.32
N PRO A 114 -3.04 17.16 -12.34
CA PRO A 114 -2.56 17.98 -11.23
C PRO A 114 -3.34 17.69 -9.93
N GLY A 115 -4.67 17.62 -9.97
CA GLY A 115 -5.46 17.27 -8.78
C GLY A 115 -5.15 15.87 -8.23
N GLY A 116 -4.87 14.89 -9.11
CA GLY A 116 -4.47 13.55 -8.69
C GLY A 116 -3.08 13.53 -8.05
N ALA A 117 -2.16 14.34 -8.55
CA ALA A 117 -0.81 14.47 -8.01
C ALA A 117 -0.83 15.18 -6.64
N GLU A 118 -1.60 16.25 -6.52
CA GLU A 118 -1.84 16.96 -5.27
C GLU A 118 -2.43 16.05 -4.19
N LEU A 119 -3.50 15.29 -4.54
CA LEU A 119 -4.11 14.34 -3.61
C LEU A 119 -3.08 13.30 -3.11
N ARG A 120 -2.29 12.74 -4.03
CA ARG A 120 -1.23 11.79 -3.67
C ARG A 120 -0.24 12.43 -2.71
N GLN A 121 0.25 13.61 -3.03
CA GLN A 121 1.23 14.32 -2.20
C GLN A 121 0.67 14.68 -0.83
N ARG A 122 -0.57 15.15 -0.77
CA ARG A 122 -1.27 15.45 0.48
C ARG A 122 -1.39 14.22 1.37
N GLN A 123 -1.77 13.06 0.82
CA GLN A 123 -1.86 11.82 1.58
C GLN A 123 -0.49 11.36 2.10
N ILE A 124 0.56 11.42 1.28
CA ILE A 124 1.93 11.11 1.69
C ILE A 124 2.40 12.06 2.79
N ASN A 125 2.18 13.36 2.63
CA ASN A 125 2.56 14.37 3.62
C ASN A 125 1.84 14.15 4.97
N ASN A 126 0.57 13.77 4.95
CA ASN A 126 -0.17 13.45 6.17
C ASN A 126 0.41 12.22 6.87
N ILE A 127 0.83 11.21 6.12
CA ILE A 127 1.51 10.03 6.68
C ILE A 127 2.87 10.43 7.29
N LYS A 128 3.67 11.23 6.59
CA LYS A 128 4.99 11.68 7.05
C LYS A 128 4.93 12.56 8.31
N LYS A 129 3.85 13.30 8.51
CA LYS A 129 3.65 14.15 9.70
C LYS A 129 3.32 13.36 10.97
N SER A 130 2.98 12.09 10.85
CA SER A 130 2.70 11.26 12.03
C SER A 130 3.96 11.03 12.84
N SER A 131 3.83 11.07 14.16
CA SER A 131 4.95 10.82 15.08
C SER A 131 5.36 9.34 15.11
N ASN A 132 4.45 8.43 14.82
CA ASN A 132 4.70 7.01 14.79
C ASN A 132 3.65 6.28 13.94
N VAL A 133 4.11 5.55 12.93
CA VAL A 133 3.29 4.70 12.07
C VAL A 133 3.81 3.25 12.17
N PRO A 134 3.32 2.42 13.11
CA PRO A 134 3.86 1.10 13.37
C PRO A 134 3.49 0.12 12.25
N VAL A 135 4.17 0.24 11.10
CA VAL A 135 3.89 -0.52 9.88
C VAL A 135 5.13 -1.20 9.33
N LEU A 136 5.00 -2.48 8.99
CA LEU A 136 5.90 -3.16 8.07
C LEU A 136 5.44 -2.89 6.63
N ALA A 137 6.26 -2.23 5.84
CA ALA A 137 5.94 -1.88 4.46
C ALA A 137 6.81 -2.68 3.49
N PHE A 138 6.20 -3.61 2.77
CA PHE A 138 6.86 -4.40 1.73
C PHE A 138 6.76 -3.69 0.39
N THR A 139 7.90 -3.47 -0.26
CA THR A 139 8.01 -2.81 -1.57
C THR A 139 8.82 -3.66 -2.54
N HIS A 140 8.60 -3.47 -3.84
CA HIS A 140 9.37 -4.14 -4.88
C HIS A 140 9.82 -3.12 -5.95
N PRO A 141 11.11 -2.99 -6.28
CA PRO A 141 11.60 -1.98 -7.23
C PRO A 141 11.02 -2.12 -8.64
N LYS A 142 10.66 -3.35 -9.04
CA LYS A 142 10.02 -3.62 -10.34
C LYS A 142 8.50 -3.47 -10.33
N ASP A 143 7.90 -3.05 -9.22
CA ASP A 143 6.45 -2.79 -9.18
C ASP A 143 6.08 -1.72 -10.20
N GLN A 144 5.13 -2.06 -11.09
CA GLN A 144 4.68 -1.17 -12.17
C GLN A 144 3.91 0.04 -11.66
N TYR A 145 3.37 -0.01 -10.44
CA TYR A 145 2.54 1.05 -9.87
C TYR A 145 3.41 2.10 -9.19
N GLU A 146 3.99 1.82 -8.06
CA GLU A 146 4.83 2.78 -7.33
C GLU A 146 6.32 2.47 -7.50
N GLY A 147 6.76 1.20 -7.37
CA GLY A 147 8.16 0.80 -7.56
C GLY A 147 9.14 1.71 -6.82
N LEU A 148 10.03 2.35 -7.56
CA LEU A 148 11.01 3.29 -7.03
C LEU A 148 10.40 4.59 -6.45
N LEU A 149 9.09 4.84 -6.68
CA LEU A 149 8.40 6.00 -6.09
C LEU A 149 8.01 5.77 -4.62
N SER A 150 8.37 4.64 -4.02
CA SER A 150 8.05 4.28 -2.64
C SER A 150 9.12 4.70 -1.61
N ASP A 151 10.18 5.38 -2.03
CA ASP A 151 11.32 5.73 -1.17
C ASP A 151 10.92 6.69 -0.03
N TRP A 152 9.85 7.46 -0.21
CA TRP A 152 9.29 8.31 0.84
C TRP A 152 8.89 7.56 2.13
N LEU A 153 8.73 6.23 2.08
CA LEU A 153 8.43 5.42 3.26
C LEU A 153 9.57 5.44 4.30
N GLU A 154 10.81 5.66 3.86
CA GLU A 154 11.98 5.73 4.75
C GLU A 154 11.97 6.99 5.61
N GLU A 155 11.20 8.00 5.22
CA GLU A 155 11.03 9.25 5.94
C GLU A 155 9.89 9.22 6.96
N VAL A 156 9.14 8.08 7.05
CA VAL A 156 7.98 7.97 7.93
C VAL A 156 8.38 7.34 9.25
N PRO A 157 8.28 8.04 10.38
CA PRO A 157 8.59 7.49 11.70
C PRO A 157 7.77 6.23 11.99
N GLY A 158 8.44 5.17 12.48
CA GLY A 158 7.79 3.90 12.81
C GLY A 158 7.55 2.94 11.67
N VAL A 159 7.65 3.39 10.40
CA VAL A 159 7.59 2.49 9.24
C VAL A 159 8.92 1.75 9.09
N LYS A 160 8.84 0.44 9.09
CA LYS A 160 9.95 -0.43 8.68
C LYS A 160 9.73 -0.88 7.24
N ARG A 161 10.45 -0.28 6.30
CA ARG A 161 10.42 -0.68 4.88
C ARG A 161 11.23 -1.94 4.65
N ILE A 162 10.66 -2.88 3.94
CA ILE A 162 11.31 -4.12 3.50
C ILE A 162 11.26 -4.15 1.97
N ILE A 163 12.43 -4.07 1.34
CA ILE A 163 12.55 -4.16 -0.10
C ILE A 163 12.64 -5.64 -0.48
N ILE A 164 11.64 -6.13 -1.21
CA ILE A 164 11.60 -7.49 -1.71
C ILE A 164 12.46 -7.55 -2.97
N SER A 165 13.56 -8.27 -2.90
CA SER A 165 14.35 -8.67 -4.07
C SER A 165 13.93 -10.06 -4.55
N GLU A 166 14.45 -10.48 -5.69
CA GLU A 166 14.26 -11.85 -6.20
C GLU A 166 14.85 -12.92 -5.26
N ASP A 167 15.76 -12.50 -4.35
CA ASP A 167 16.38 -13.36 -3.33
C ASP A 167 15.74 -13.27 -1.95
N PHE A 168 14.71 -12.45 -1.80
CA PHE A 168 14.04 -12.29 -0.52
C PHE A 168 13.42 -13.59 -0.04
N LYS A 169 13.78 -14.01 1.18
CA LYS A 169 13.30 -15.24 1.79
C LYS A 169 12.70 -14.97 3.15
N ILE A 170 11.59 -15.64 3.45
CA ILE A 170 11.06 -15.77 4.80
C ILE A 170 11.17 -17.25 5.18
N ASN A 171 11.79 -17.56 6.34
CA ASN A 171 11.99 -18.92 6.81
C ASN A 171 12.61 -19.84 5.74
N LYS A 172 13.66 -19.39 5.06
CA LYS A 172 14.36 -20.09 3.96
C LYS A 172 13.51 -20.30 2.68
N LYS A 173 12.23 -19.89 2.66
CA LYS A 173 11.38 -19.97 1.48
C LYS A 173 11.37 -18.64 0.72
N THR A 174 11.46 -18.71 -0.60
CA THR A 174 11.43 -17.52 -1.44
C THR A 174 10.01 -16.98 -1.55
N CYS A 175 9.81 -15.70 -1.21
CA CYS A 175 8.53 -15.02 -1.30
C CYS A 175 8.21 -14.51 -2.70
N VAL A 176 9.18 -14.52 -3.59
CA VAL A 176 9.08 -14.09 -4.97
C VAL A 176 9.27 -15.31 -5.86
N MET A 177 8.41 -15.51 -6.83
CA MET A 177 8.55 -16.60 -7.80
C MET A 177 9.85 -16.42 -8.61
N LYS A 178 10.68 -17.45 -8.69
CA LYS A 178 11.96 -17.45 -9.42
C LYS A 178 11.90 -18.26 -10.72
N GLY A 179 12.85 -17.97 -11.60
CA GLY A 179 13.12 -18.76 -12.79
C GLY A 179 12.10 -18.60 -13.91
N LYS A 180 11.96 -19.65 -14.75
CA LYS A 180 11.03 -19.66 -15.89
C LYS A 180 9.61 -19.34 -15.48
N ASP A 181 9.16 -19.81 -14.31
CA ASP A 181 7.84 -19.49 -13.77
C ASP A 181 7.70 -18.01 -13.42
N TRP A 182 8.79 -17.37 -12.98
CA TRP A 182 8.82 -15.94 -12.77
C TRP A 182 8.73 -15.17 -14.09
N GLU A 183 9.54 -15.51 -15.07
CA GLU A 183 9.54 -14.85 -16.38
C GLU A 183 8.25 -15.13 -17.16
N GLU A 184 7.76 -16.35 -17.12
CA GLU A 184 6.51 -16.73 -17.78
C GLU A 184 5.30 -16.11 -17.10
N ASN A 185 5.27 -16.06 -15.75
CA ASN A 185 4.23 -15.37 -15.01
C ASN A 185 4.35 -13.85 -15.09
N ILE A 186 5.55 -13.29 -15.21
CA ILE A 186 5.76 -11.86 -15.50
C ILE A 186 5.22 -11.49 -16.88
N SER A 187 5.47 -12.31 -17.88
CA SER A 187 4.99 -12.06 -19.25
C SER A 187 3.47 -12.19 -19.34
N LYS A 188 2.87 -13.11 -18.61
CA LYS A 188 1.42 -13.35 -18.52
C LYS A 188 0.72 -12.42 -17.53
N GLN A 189 1.42 -11.92 -16.50
CA GLN A 189 0.83 -11.02 -15.50
C GLN A 189 0.92 -9.56 -15.94
N LYS A 190 -0.21 -8.88 -15.94
CA LYS A 190 -0.29 -7.43 -16.26
C LYS A 190 0.45 -6.52 -15.27
N SER A 191 1.05 -7.05 -14.20
CA SER A 191 1.70 -6.27 -13.13
C SER A 191 2.78 -7.07 -12.41
N PRO A 192 3.93 -7.35 -13.06
CA PRO A 192 5.07 -7.97 -12.38
C PRO A 192 5.55 -7.08 -11.22
N GLY A 193 5.96 -7.68 -10.12
CA GLY A 193 6.40 -6.99 -8.91
C GLY A 193 5.29 -6.40 -8.05
N HIS A 194 4.05 -6.32 -8.54
CA HIS A 194 2.90 -5.86 -7.75
C HIS A 194 2.13 -7.00 -7.07
N LYS A 195 2.27 -8.20 -7.58
CA LYS A 195 1.69 -9.41 -6.97
C LYS A 195 2.79 -10.18 -6.27
N MET A 196 2.73 -10.21 -4.96
CA MET A 196 3.42 -11.22 -4.17
C MET A 196 2.69 -12.55 -4.36
N ASN A 197 3.41 -13.66 -4.25
CA ASN A 197 2.76 -14.92 -3.98
C ASN A 197 2.17 -14.86 -2.57
N GLN A 198 0.96 -14.32 -2.49
CA GLN A 198 0.31 -14.01 -1.22
C GLN A 198 0.17 -15.27 -0.35
N ALA A 199 -0.15 -16.41 -0.97
CA ALA A 199 -0.37 -17.64 -0.24
C ALA A 199 0.87 -18.06 0.57
N ASP A 200 2.06 -18.00 -0.02
CA ASP A 200 3.26 -18.48 0.64
C ASP A 200 3.84 -17.48 1.64
N CYS A 201 3.81 -16.18 1.33
CA CYS A 201 4.35 -15.17 2.24
C CYS A 201 3.41 -14.81 3.39
N PHE A 202 2.10 -14.85 3.21
CA PHE A 202 1.13 -14.61 4.28
C PHE A 202 1.04 -15.76 5.28
N GLN A 203 1.24 -17.01 4.84
CA GLN A 203 1.22 -18.17 5.74
C GLN A 203 2.43 -18.23 6.67
N PHE A 204 3.56 -17.64 6.28
CA PHE A 204 4.82 -17.76 7.01
C PHE A 204 5.16 -16.53 7.86
N TYR A 205 4.55 -15.39 7.60
CA TYR A 205 4.73 -14.21 8.41
C TYR A 205 3.66 -14.18 9.51
N ASN A 206 3.99 -14.80 10.65
CA ASN A 206 3.23 -14.60 11.87
C ASN A 206 4.02 -13.63 12.76
N PRO A 207 3.61 -12.36 12.86
CA PRO A 207 4.31 -11.38 13.69
C PRO A 207 4.19 -11.66 15.19
N LEU A 208 3.41 -12.70 15.57
CA LEU A 208 3.17 -13.12 16.96
C LEU A 208 3.94 -14.38 17.36
N LYS A 209 4.87 -14.86 16.51
CA LYS A 209 5.80 -15.93 16.85
C LYS A 209 7.20 -15.42 17.02
#